data_67058e5a155f175e4cab8f91c01d3711
#
_entry.id   67058e5a155f175e4cab8f91c01d3711
#
_cell.length_a   1.000
_cell.length_b   1.000
_cell.length_c   1.000
_cell.angle_alpha   90.00
_cell.angle_beta   90.00
_cell.angle_gamma   90.00
#
_symmetry.space_group_name_H-M   'P 1'
#
loop_
_entity.id
_entity.type
_entity.pdbx_description
1 polymer ?
#
loop_
_entity_poly.entity_id
_entity_poly.type
_entity_poly.pdbx_seq_one_letter_code
_entity_poly.pdbx_strand_id
1 'polypeptide(L)'
;MKKKNLVIVSSVFAAGILVGSFTPAKIGSAAGNVVLASVEWVTSQINPLKTKVDRLETEVQALRQALENGGEVSPLPNNVYVNTASATVHRGAAKSERVYATFTKGQALKVIEEHQSADGIWYRVEYAADKYGWIYSGDVSKTTVAAPTSVTIKSTATVHRGAVSSERVVATLKSGTTVKYISSFTNKQNELWYNVQLSNGVKGWVQAAYGEVK
;
A
#
# COMPACT_ATOMS: atom_id res chain seq x y z
N MET A 1 -20.05 27.81 -24.27
CA MET A 1 -19.28 27.23 -23.15
C MET A 1 -19.28 28.22 -22.00
N LYS A 2 -20.05 27.95 -20.92
CA LYS A 2 -20.20 28.84 -19.76
C LYS A 2 -19.13 28.44 -18.72
N LYS A 3 -18.16 29.34 -18.47
CA LYS A 3 -17.18 29.20 -17.38
C LYS A 3 -17.91 29.41 -16.05
N LYS A 4 -17.91 28.41 -15.20
CA LYS A 4 -18.38 28.53 -13.81
C LYS A 4 -17.23 29.03 -12.97
N ASN A 5 -17.34 30.27 -12.47
CA ASN A 5 -16.40 30.82 -11.50
C ASN A 5 -16.68 30.17 -10.14
N LEU A 6 -15.71 29.45 -9.62
CA LEU A 6 -15.73 28.93 -8.25
C LEU A 6 -15.29 30.08 -7.32
N VAL A 7 -16.21 30.60 -6.54
CA VAL A 7 -15.93 31.60 -5.50
C VAL A 7 -15.52 30.85 -4.25
N ILE A 8 -14.25 30.92 -3.90
CA ILE A 8 -13.72 30.41 -2.62
C ILE A 8 -13.96 31.48 -1.57
N VAL A 9 -14.87 31.24 -0.66
CA VAL A 9 -15.10 32.11 0.51
C VAL A 9 -14.04 31.77 1.56
N SER A 10 -13.04 32.64 1.68
CA SER A 10 -12.06 32.56 2.76
C SER A 10 -12.68 33.14 4.02
N SER A 11 -13.07 32.30 4.97
CA SER A 11 -13.46 32.72 6.32
C SER A 11 -12.21 33.03 7.14
N VAL A 12 -11.90 34.30 7.29
CA VAL A 12 -10.88 34.79 8.22
C VAL A 12 -11.48 34.74 9.62
N PHE A 13 -11.00 33.84 10.46
CA PHE A 13 -11.25 33.89 11.90
C PHE A 13 -10.37 34.96 12.50
N ALA A 14 -10.95 36.13 12.78
CA ALA A 14 -10.33 37.15 13.62
C ALA A 14 -10.46 36.70 15.08
N ALA A 15 -9.35 36.29 15.67
CA ALA A 15 -9.26 36.12 17.12
C ALA A 15 -9.29 37.51 17.78
N GLY A 16 -10.45 37.87 18.31
CA GLY A 16 -10.61 39.11 19.11
C GLY A 16 -9.90 38.98 20.44
N ILE A 17 -8.85 39.77 20.65
CA ILE A 17 -8.23 39.99 21.96
C ILE A 17 -9.12 40.97 22.72
N LEU A 18 -9.90 40.45 23.66
CA LEU A 18 -10.62 41.28 24.65
C LEU A 18 -9.62 41.69 25.73
N VAL A 19 -9.14 42.93 25.62
CA VAL A 19 -8.45 43.60 26.74
C VAL A 19 -9.51 44.08 27.70
N GLY A 20 -9.79 43.26 28.71
CA GLY A 20 -10.67 43.65 29.83
C GLY A 20 -9.93 44.54 30.80
N SER A 21 -10.41 45.77 30.96
CA SER A 21 -9.98 46.68 32.03
C SER A 21 -10.38 46.11 33.39
N PHE A 22 -9.40 45.71 34.20
CA PHE A 22 -9.62 45.26 35.57
C PHE A 22 -9.82 46.47 36.49
N THR A 23 -11.03 46.68 37.03
CA THR A 23 -11.26 47.43 38.25
C THR A 23 -11.06 46.50 39.45
N PRO A 24 -10.35 46.92 40.51
CA PRO A 24 -10.14 46.05 41.68
C PRO A 24 -11.42 45.95 42.51
N ALA A 25 -12.20 44.88 42.31
CA ALA A 25 -13.24 44.51 43.24
C ALA A 25 -12.62 43.74 44.40
N LYS A 26 -12.96 44.13 45.65
CA LYS A 26 -12.57 43.42 46.87
C LYS A 26 -13.03 41.98 46.81
N ILE A 27 -12.09 41.04 46.76
CA ILE A 27 -12.35 39.61 46.73
C ILE A 27 -12.53 39.13 48.18
N GLY A 28 -13.78 38.77 48.53
CA GLY A 28 -14.03 37.96 49.71
C GLY A 28 -13.46 36.55 49.51
N SER A 29 -12.80 36.01 50.53
CA SER A 29 -12.15 34.69 50.51
C SER A 29 -13.13 33.57 50.21
N ALA A 30 -13.13 33.08 48.98
CA ALA A 30 -13.55 31.73 48.64
C ALA A 30 -12.31 30.92 48.39
N ALA A 31 -11.90 30.06 49.32
CA ALA A 31 -10.81 29.13 49.19
C ALA A 31 -11.19 28.04 48.17
N GLY A 32 -11.10 28.35 46.87
CA GLY A 32 -11.04 27.38 45.83
C GLY A 32 -9.58 27.22 45.40
N ASN A 33 -9.05 26.01 45.43
CA ASN A 33 -7.72 25.70 44.90
C ASN A 33 -7.64 26.10 43.43
N VAL A 34 -7.21 27.34 43.16
CA VAL A 34 -6.81 27.72 41.80
C VAL A 34 -5.43 27.13 41.59
N VAL A 35 -5.38 26.01 40.89
CA VAL A 35 -4.11 25.45 40.40
C VAL A 35 -3.62 26.34 39.27
N LEU A 36 -2.72 27.26 39.60
CA LEU A 36 -1.96 28.01 38.62
C LEU A 36 -1.01 27.04 37.93
N ALA A 37 -1.34 26.67 36.67
CA ALA A 37 -0.41 25.91 35.85
C ALA A 37 0.87 26.75 35.68
N SER A 38 2.04 26.16 35.94
CA SER A 38 3.31 26.87 35.74
C SER A 38 3.48 27.18 34.25
N VAL A 39 4.11 28.32 33.96
CA VAL A 39 4.43 28.70 32.59
C VAL A 39 5.20 27.59 31.85
N GLU A 40 6.10 26.92 32.58
CA GLU A 40 6.88 25.78 32.05
C GLU A 40 5.99 24.59 31.68
N TRP A 41 5.00 24.26 32.51
CA TRP A 41 4.05 23.19 32.20
C TRP A 41 3.22 23.52 30.93
N VAL A 42 2.67 24.74 30.86
CA VAL A 42 1.92 25.20 29.68
C VAL A 42 2.81 25.18 28.43
N THR A 43 4.03 25.70 28.55
CA THR A 43 4.99 25.72 27.42
C THR A 43 5.36 24.30 26.98
N SER A 44 5.53 23.38 27.91
CA SER A 44 5.82 21.96 27.59
C SER A 44 4.68 21.28 26.84
N GLN A 45 3.42 21.68 27.05
CA GLN A 45 2.26 21.15 26.31
C GLN A 45 2.07 21.86 24.95
N ILE A 46 2.38 23.15 24.88
CA ILE A 46 2.18 23.96 23.68
C ILE A 46 3.28 23.75 22.65
N ASN A 47 4.54 23.61 23.04
CA ASN A 47 5.67 23.44 22.11
C ASN A 47 5.51 22.24 21.18
N PRO A 48 5.11 21.04 21.61
CA PRO A 48 4.87 19.93 20.70
C PRO A 48 3.72 20.19 19.70
N LEU A 49 2.69 20.93 20.15
CA LEU A 49 1.56 21.31 19.28
C LEU A 49 2.01 22.35 18.24
N LYS A 50 2.78 23.36 18.66
CA LYS A 50 3.36 24.35 17.75
C LYS A 50 4.23 23.69 16.69
N THR A 51 5.13 22.80 17.09
CA THR A 51 5.98 22.04 16.14
C THR A 51 5.15 21.22 15.15
N LYS A 52 4.03 20.62 15.59
CA LYS A 52 3.11 19.91 14.70
C LYS A 52 2.40 20.85 13.73
N VAL A 53 1.97 22.02 14.19
CA VAL A 53 1.32 23.04 13.36
C VAL A 53 2.30 23.55 12.31
N ASP A 54 3.51 23.95 12.69
CA ASP A 54 4.54 24.45 11.78
C ASP A 54 4.88 23.40 10.70
N ARG A 55 4.94 22.12 11.09
CA ARG A 55 5.15 21.02 10.16
C ARG A 55 3.97 20.86 9.19
N LEU A 56 2.74 20.86 9.68
CA LEU A 56 1.54 20.76 8.84
C LEU A 56 1.41 21.94 7.88
N GLU A 57 1.74 23.16 8.33
CA GLU A 57 1.76 24.35 7.47
C GLU A 57 2.79 24.19 6.34
N THR A 58 3.99 23.70 6.64
CA THR A 58 5.03 23.42 5.64
C THR A 58 4.55 22.37 4.63
N GLU A 59 3.91 21.31 5.09
CA GLU A 59 3.38 20.24 4.26
C GLU A 59 2.22 20.72 3.37
N VAL A 60 1.32 21.55 3.90
CA VAL A 60 0.25 22.17 3.12
C VAL A 60 0.81 23.14 2.06
N GLN A 61 1.84 23.91 2.37
CA GLN A 61 2.48 24.78 1.39
C GLN A 61 3.18 23.98 0.29
N ALA A 62 3.89 22.89 0.65
CA ALA A 62 4.52 22.01 -0.33
C ALA A 62 3.49 21.35 -1.27
N LEU A 63 2.35 20.88 -0.71
CA LEU A 63 1.25 20.32 -1.48
C LEU A 63 0.60 21.36 -2.41
N ARG A 64 0.42 22.60 -1.97
CA ARG A 64 -0.09 23.69 -2.82
C ARG A 64 0.86 24.01 -3.96
N GLN A 65 2.15 24.11 -3.70
CA GLN A 65 3.17 24.32 -4.73
C GLN A 65 3.23 23.17 -5.73
N ALA A 66 3.12 21.92 -5.26
CA ALA A 66 3.05 20.75 -6.13
C ALA A 66 1.81 20.81 -7.05
N LEU A 67 0.67 21.25 -6.52
CA LEU A 67 -0.56 21.40 -7.28
C LEU A 67 -0.49 22.55 -8.32
N GLU A 68 0.11 23.69 -7.94
CA GLU A 68 0.31 24.84 -8.83
C GLU A 68 1.32 24.56 -9.95
N ASN A 69 2.33 23.74 -9.68
CA ASN A 69 3.34 23.32 -10.65
C ASN A 69 2.88 22.17 -11.57
N GLY A 70 1.59 21.83 -11.57
CA GLY A 70 1.02 20.78 -12.42
C GLY A 70 1.45 19.38 -12.00
N GLY A 71 1.97 19.20 -10.79
CA GLY A 71 2.14 17.90 -10.17
C GLY A 71 0.76 17.29 -9.96
N GLU A 72 0.38 16.34 -10.80
CA GLU A 72 -0.79 15.50 -10.55
C GLU A 72 -0.58 14.81 -9.22
N VAL A 73 -1.26 15.26 -8.18
CA VAL A 73 -1.47 14.45 -7.00
C VAL A 73 -2.42 13.34 -7.46
N SER A 74 -1.84 12.28 -8.00
CA SER A 74 -2.64 11.12 -8.40
C SER A 74 -3.31 10.60 -7.12
N PRO A 75 -4.65 10.59 -7.06
CA PRO A 75 -5.33 10.12 -5.85
C PRO A 75 -4.89 8.71 -5.56
N LEU A 76 -4.73 8.40 -4.28
CA LEU A 76 -4.42 7.04 -3.82
C LEU A 76 -5.41 6.06 -4.47
N PRO A 77 -4.96 5.04 -5.20
CA PRO A 77 -5.88 4.09 -5.84
C PRO A 77 -6.64 3.31 -4.77
N ASN A 78 -7.93 3.07 -4.96
CA ASN A 78 -8.72 2.24 -4.03
C ASN A 78 -8.18 0.80 -3.99
N ASN A 79 -7.75 0.28 -5.14
CA ASN A 79 -7.19 -1.06 -5.27
C ASN A 79 -5.95 -1.03 -6.16
N VAL A 80 -5.06 -1.98 -5.91
CA VAL A 80 -3.99 -2.37 -6.84
C VAL A 80 -4.17 -3.82 -7.23
N TYR A 81 -3.68 -4.19 -8.41
CA TYR A 81 -3.81 -5.52 -9.00
C TYR A 81 -2.43 -6.07 -9.28
N VAL A 82 -2.16 -7.28 -8.83
CA VAL A 82 -0.87 -7.94 -9.07
C VAL A 82 -0.65 -8.09 -10.57
N ASN A 83 0.45 -7.53 -11.09
CA ASN A 83 0.80 -7.57 -12.52
C ASN A 83 1.94 -8.55 -12.84
N THR A 84 2.67 -9.00 -11.84
CA THR A 84 3.71 -10.03 -11.92
C THR A 84 3.12 -11.43 -11.70
N ALA A 85 3.87 -12.47 -12.04
CA ALA A 85 3.43 -13.86 -11.80
C ALA A 85 3.18 -14.14 -10.31
N SER A 86 3.95 -13.47 -9.44
CA SER A 86 3.84 -13.54 -7.99
C SER A 86 4.34 -12.25 -7.36
N ALA A 87 3.60 -11.71 -6.40
CA ALA A 87 3.98 -10.54 -5.61
C ALA A 87 3.86 -10.85 -4.11
N THR A 88 4.74 -10.27 -3.32
CA THR A 88 4.80 -10.50 -1.87
C THR A 88 4.33 -9.29 -1.08
N VAL A 89 3.55 -9.55 -0.04
CA VAL A 89 3.18 -8.56 0.98
C VAL A 89 4.11 -8.72 2.17
N HIS A 90 4.76 -7.64 2.55
CA HIS A 90 5.79 -7.58 3.60
C HIS A 90 5.28 -6.89 4.86
N ARG A 91 5.99 -7.12 5.98
CA ARG A 91 5.71 -6.44 7.26
C ARG A 91 5.93 -4.93 7.18
N GLY A 92 6.94 -4.48 6.44
CA GLY A 92 7.33 -3.09 6.25
C GLY A 92 7.60 -2.78 4.78
N ALA A 93 7.75 -1.49 4.46
CA ALA A 93 7.96 -0.99 3.10
C ALA A 93 9.42 -1.19 2.62
N ALA A 94 9.92 -2.42 2.66
CA ALA A 94 11.23 -2.82 2.15
C ALA A 94 11.23 -4.31 1.77
N LYS A 95 11.99 -4.67 0.72
CA LYS A 95 12.08 -6.06 0.23
C LYS A 95 12.76 -7.02 1.22
N SER A 96 13.58 -6.50 2.14
CA SER A 96 14.23 -7.26 3.20
C SER A 96 13.31 -7.61 4.37
N GLU A 97 12.14 -6.98 4.45
CA GLU A 97 11.17 -7.23 5.50
C GLU A 97 10.51 -8.60 5.35
N ARG A 98 10.09 -9.15 6.50
CA ARG A 98 9.40 -10.46 6.56
C ARG A 98 8.19 -10.48 5.65
N VAL A 99 8.07 -11.52 4.82
CA VAL A 99 6.89 -11.80 3.98
C VAL A 99 5.75 -12.31 4.86
N TYR A 100 4.57 -11.71 4.69
CA TYR A 100 3.33 -12.10 5.34
C TYR A 100 2.45 -12.97 4.45
N ALA A 101 2.37 -12.62 3.15
CA ALA A 101 1.54 -13.31 2.18
C ALA A 101 2.11 -13.17 0.76
N THR A 102 1.70 -14.07 -0.12
CA THR A 102 2.05 -14.06 -1.54
C THR A 102 0.77 -14.07 -2.37
N PHE A 103 0.73 -13.24 -3.40
CA PHE A 103 -0.40 -13.06 -4.30
C PHE A 103 0.01 -13.34 -5.73
N THR A 104 -0.94 -13.79 -6.53
CA THR A 104 -0.72 -14.16 -7.93
C THR A 104 -1.30 -13.11 -8.87
N LYS A 105 -0.83 -13.11 -10.12
CA LYS A 105 -1.29 -12.20 -11.17
C LYS A 105 -2.81 -12.09 -11.22
N GLY A 106 -3.32 -10.86 -11.33
CA GLY A 106 -4.74 -10.56 -11.41
C GLY A 106 -5.45 -10.40 -10.07
N GLN A 107 -4.84 -10.80 -8.94
CA GLN A 107 -5.47 -10.60 -7.63
C GLN A 107 -5.48 -9.12 -7.24
N ALA A 108 -6.63 -8.66 -6.75
CA ALA A 108 -6.84 -7.31 -6.27
C ALA A 108 -6.52 -7.20 -4.77
N LEU A 109 -5.91 -6.09 -4.38
CA LEU A 109 -5.61 -5.75 -2.99
C LEU A 109 -6.11 -4.32 -2.73
N LYS A 110 -6.87 -4.14 -1.65
CA LYS A 110 -7.36 -2.83 -1.23
C LYS A 110 -6.22 -2.01 -0.66
N VAL A 111 -6.05 -0.80 -1.17
CA VAL A 111 -4.99 0.12 -0.73
C VAL A 111 -5.50 0.97 0.43
N ILE A 112 -4.66 1.14 1.44
CA ILE A 112 -4.92 1.94 2.63
C ILE A 112 -4.03 3.19 2.65
N GLU A 113 -2.78 3.05 2.19
CA GLU A 113 -1.75 4.08 2.34
C GLU A 113 -0.66 3.89 1.27
N GLU A 114 0.03 4.95 0.92
CA GLU A 114 1.23 4.94 0.06
C GLU A 114 2.42 5.44 0.88
N HIS A 115 3.58 4.82 0.69
CA HIS A 115 4.82 5.23 1.34
C HIS A 115 5.99 5.20 0.35
N GLN A 116 6.75 6.30 0.31
CA GLN A 116 8.01 6.38 -0.42
C GLN A 116 9.13 5.87 0.47
N SER A 117 9.76 4.77 0.08
CA SER A 117 10.96 4.24 0.74
C SER A 117 12.20 4.41 -0.16
N ALA A 118 13.36 3.98 0.32
CA ALA A 118 14.60 3.96 -0.47
C ALA A 118 14.48 3.06 -1.71
N ASP A 119 13.69 1.99 -1.63
CA ASP A 119 13.47 1.02 -2.72
C ASP A 119 12.39 1.49 -3.73
N GLY A 120 11.74 2.63 -3.50
CA GLY A 120 10.65 3.16 -4.30
C GLY A 120 9.32 3.24 -3.55
N ILE A 121 8.23 3.32 -4.32
CA ILE A 121 6.88 3.46 -3.75
C ILE A 121 6.37 2.08 -3.30
N TRP A 122 5.73 2.07 -2.13
CA TRP A 122 5.08 0.91 -1.52
C TRP A 122 3.65 1.26 -1.17
N TYR A 123 2.72 0.31 -1.38
CA TYR A 123 1.34 0.42 -0.95
C TYR A 123 1.10 -0.42 0.30
N ARG A 124 0.54 0.19 1.34
CA ARG A 124 -0.02 -0.56 2.45
C ARG A 124 -1.36 -1.10 2.01
N VAL A 125 -1.51 -2.41 2.06
CA VAL A 125 -2.69 -3.11 1.55
C VAL A 125 -3.32 -3.98 2.62
N GLU A 126 -4.63 -4.14 2.54
CA GLU A 126 -5.36 -5.16 3.29
C GLU A 126 -5.25 -6.48 2.52
N TYR A 127 -4.46 -7.43 3.05
CA TYR A 127 -4.19 -8.70 2.40
C TYR A 127 -5.08 -9.86 2.91
N ALA A 128 -5.76 -9.68 4.04
CA ALA A 128 -6.83 -10.50 4.60
C ALA A 128 -7.66 -9.63 5.55
N ALA A 129 -8.82 -10.11 6.00
CA ALA A 129 -9.68 -9.37 6.93
C ALA A 129 -8.88 -8.86 8.14
N ASP A 130 -8.84 -7.53 8.30
CA ASP A 130 -8.10 -6.80 9.35
C ASP A 130 -6.58 -7.08 9.41
N LYS A 131 -6.00 -7.58 8.31
CA LYS A 131 -4.56 -7.82 8.20
C LYS A 131 -3.94 -6.94 7.12
N TYR A 132 -2.91 -6.22 7.52
CA TYR A 132 -2.27 -5.20 6.70
C TYR A 132 -0.78 -5.51 6.51
N GLY A 133 -0.26 -5.14 5.35
CA GLY A 133 1.14 -5.25 5.03
C GLY A 133 1.49 -4.40 3.82
N TRP A 134 2.71 -4.43 3.36
CA TRP A 134 3.24 -3.58 2.31
C TRP A 134 3.57 -4.37 1.06
N ILE A 135 3.12 -3.88 -0.09
CA ILE A 135 3.44 -4.45 -1.40
C ILE A 135 4.18 -3.40 -2.25
N TYR A 136 5.19 -3.85 -2.98
CA TYR A 136 5.96 -2.97 -3.84
C TYR A 136 5.15 -2.51 -5.06
N SER A 137 5.20 -1.21 -5.38
CA SER A 137 4.42 -0.65 -6.50
C SER A 137 4.81 -1.22 -7.86
N GLY A 138 6.06 -1.64 -8.04
CA GLY A 138 6.53 -2.28 -9.28
C GLY A 138 5.92 -3.66 -9.56
N ASP A 139 5.36 -4.32 -8.54
CA ASP A 139 4.73 -5.65 -8.66
C ASP A 139 3.22 -5.57 -8.89
N VAL A 140 2.65 -4.37 -8.93
CA VAL A 140 1.20 -4.16 -9.06
C VAL A 140 0.87 -3.09 -10.10
N SER A 141 -0.39 -3.07 -10.55
CA SER A 141 -0.95 -2.07 -11.45
C SER A 141 -2.11 -1.35 -10.75
N LYS A 142 -2.29 -0.08 -11.05
CA LYS A 142 -3.49 0.70 -10.63
C LYS A 142 -4.73 0.35 -11.46
N THR A 143 -4.55 -0.33 -12.60
CA THR A 143 -5.62 -0.82 -13.47
C THR A 143 -5.78 -2.32 -13.35
N THR A 144 -7.00 -2.81 -13.59
CA THR A 144 -7.32 -4.25 -13.54
C THR A 144 -6.39 -5.06 -14.43
N VAL A 145 -5.84 -6.12 -13.88
CA VAL A 145 -5.01 -7.11 -14.57
C VAL A 145 -5.78 -8.42 -14.65
N ALA A 146 -5.87 -8.99 -15.86
CA ALA A 146 -6.55 -10.26 -16.05
C ALA A 146 -5.84 -11.39 -15.29
N ALA A 147 -6.61 -12.23 -14.62
CA ALA A 147 -6.09 -13.45 -14.01
C ALA A 147 -5.60 -14.40 -15.11
N PRO A 148 -4.48 -15.10 -14.91
CA PRO A 148 -3.96 -16.02 -15.91
C PRO A 148 -4.89 -17.22 -16.09
N THR A 149 -5.06 -17.64 -17.34
CA THR A 149 -5.86 -18.82 -17.73
C THR A 149 -5.01 -19.96 -18.26
N SER A 150 -3.78 -19.65 -18.71
CA SER A 150 -2.89 -20.61 -19.33
C SER A 150 -1.43 -20.38 -18.95
N VAL A 151 -0.61 -21.41 -19.16
CA VAL A 151 0.85 -21.34 -19.08
C VAL A 151 1.42 -21.77 -20.43
N THR A 152 2.25 -20.93 -21.03
CA THR A 152 3.04 -21.28 -22.22
C THR A 152 4.44 -21.68 -21.79
N ILE A 153 4.89 -22.87 -22.21
CA ILE A 153 6.21 -23.41 -21.88
C ILE A 153 7.27 -22.75 -22.76
N LYS A 154 8.26 -22.10 -22.13
CA LYS A 154 9.37 -21.40 -22.83
C LYS A 154 10.52 -22.32 -23.25
N SER A 155 10.78 -23.34 -22.44
CA SER A 155 11.79 -24.37 -22.71
C SER A 155 11.28 -25.71 -22.18
N THR A 156 11.79 -26.84 -22.73
CA THR A 156 11.36 -28.17 -22.28
C THR A 156 11.33 -28.27 -20.76
N ALA A 157 10.19 -28.68 -20.21
CA ALA A 157 9.94 -28.70 -18.77
C ALA A 157 9.27 -30.01 -18.33
N THR A 158 9.61 -30.47 -17.15
CA THR A 158 8.94 -31.58 -16.49
C THR A 158 7.77 -31.06 -15.65
N VAL A 159 6.67 -31.80 -15.70
CA VAL A 159 5.51 -31.60 -14.83
C VAL A 159 5.59 -32.61 -13.71
N HIS A 160 5.59 -32.14 -12.47
CA HIS A 160 5.72 -32.96 -11.27
C HIS A 160 4.38 -33.14 -10.54
N ARG A 161 4.25 -34.20 -9.75
CA ARG A 161 3.07 -34.44 -8.92
C ARG A 161 2.89 -33.34 -7.86
N GLY A 162 3.97 -32.82 -7.33
CA GLY A 162 3.99 -31.75 -6.32
C GLY A 162 4.90 -30.59 -6.74
N ALA A 163 4.84 -29.47 -6.04
CA ALA A 163 5.58 -28.25 -6.32
C ALA A 163 7.04 -28.31 -5.81
N VAL A 164 7.75 -29.37 -6.14
CA VAL A 164 9.17 -29.59 -5.85
C VAL A 164 9.76 -30.59 -6.86
N SER A 165 11.02 -30.38 -7.27
CA SER A 165 11.68 -31.16 -8.32
C SER A 165 11.94 -32.63 -7.95
N SER A 166 11.96 -32.97 -6.67
CA SER A 166 12.12 -34.36 -6.20
C SER A 166 10.84 -35.20 -6.31
N GLU A 167 9.69 -34.56 -6.56
CA GLU A 167 8.44 -35.28 -6.77
C GLU A 167 8.41 -35.98 -8.12
N ARG A 168 7.61 -37.05 -8.19
CA ARG A 168 7.46 -37.86 -9.41
C ARG A 168 7.06 -37.03 -10.61
N VAL A 169 7.76 -37.19 -11.70
CA VAL A 169 7.41 -36.61 -13.01
C VAL A 169 6.14 -37.32 -13.55
N VAL A 170 5.15 -36.54 -13.93
CA VAL A 170 3.89 -37.03 -14.54
C VAL A 170 3.81 -36.77 -16.03
N ALA A 171 4.59 -35.79 -16.53
CA ALA A 171 4.70 -35.49 -17.95
C ALA A 171 5.96 -34.66 -18.26
N THR A 172 6.34 -34.61 -19.53
CA THR A 172 7.33 -33.66 -20.08
C THR A 172 6.66 -32.84 -21.17
N LEU A 173 6.78 -31.53 -21.08
CA LEU A 173 6.22 -30.57 -22.03
C LEU A 173 7.35 -29.94 -22.86
N LYS A 174 7.14 -29.83 -24.16
CA LYS A 174 8.08 -29.19 -25.08
C LYS A 174 7.86 -27.66 -25.05
N SER A 175 8.90 -26.92 -25.42
CA SER A 175 8.78 -25.49 -25.67
C SER A 175 7.63 -25.17 -26.64
N GLY A 176 6.89 -24.09 -26.37
CA GLY A 176 5.70 -23.67 -27.12
C GLY A 176 4.39 -24.36 -26.70
N THR A 177 4.45 -25.42 -25.88
CA THR A 177 3.23 -26.07 -25.37
C THR A 177 2.48 -25.11 -24.46
N THR A 178 1.17 -24.97 -24.67
CA THR A 178 0.27 -24.20 -23.80
C THR A 178 -0.63 -25.17 -23.05
N VAL A 179 -0.71 -25.00 -21.73
CA VAL A 179 -1.53 -25.81 -20.81
C VAL A 179 -2.42 -24.91 -19.97
N LYS A 180 -3.53 -25.43 -19.47
CA LYS A 180 -4.44 -24.66 -18.61
C LYS A 180 -3.76 -24.35 -17.28
N TYR A 181 -3.77 -23.09 -16.88
CA TYR A 181 -3.36 -22.64 -15.55
C TYR A 181 -4.46 -22.93 -14.54
N ILE A 182 -4.09 -23.37 -13.35
CA ILE A 182 -5.01 -23.59 -12.22
C ILE A 182 -4.68 -22.65 -11.06
N SER A 183 -3.42 -22.65 -10.63
CA SER A 183 -2.93 -21.84 -9.50
C SER A 183 -1.41 -21.72 -9.54
N SER A 184 -0.85 -20.95 -8.62
CA SER A 184 0.59 -20.96 -8.34
C SER A 184 0.86 -21.21 -6.86
N PHE A 185 2.07 -21.64 -6.56
CA PHE A 185 2.54 -21.90 -5.20
C PHE A 185 4.05 -21.64 -5.12
N THR A 186 4.48 -20.94 -4.09
CA THR A 186 5.90 -20.78 -3.77
C THR A 186 6.27 -21.78 -2.68
N ASN A 187 7.19 -22.69 -2.98
CA ASN A 187 7.60 -23.74 -2.05
C ASN A 187 8.56 -23.21 -0.96
N LYS A 188 8.99 -24.08 -0.04
CA LYS A 188 9.89 -23.73 1.05
C LYS A 188 11.29 -23.34 0.58
N GLN A 189 11.69 -23.71 -0.63
CA GLN A 189 12.93 -23.31 -1.30
C GLN A 189 12.80 -21.94 -1.99
N ASN A 190 11.67 -21.24 -1.81
CA ASN A 190 11.35 -19.98 -2.48
C ASN A 190 11.25 -20.11 -4.01
N GLU A 191 10.90 -21.26 -4.52
CA GLU A 191 10.68 -21.51 -5.94
C GLU A 191 9.18 -21.36 -6.25
N LEU A 192 8.87 -20.56 -7.28
CA LEU A 192 7.49 -20.42 -7.79
C LEU A 192 7.17 -21.57 -8.73
N TRP A 193 6.01 -22.21 -8.51
CA TRP A 193 5.49 -23.32 -9.29
C TRP A 193 4.08 -23.01 -9.76
N TYR A 194 3.76 -23.41 -10.99
CA TYR A 194 2.42 -23.32 -11.56
C TYR A 194 1.74 -24.69 -11.53
N ASN A 195 0.55 -24.75 -10.93
CA ASN A 195 -0.34 -25.90 -11.06
C ASN A 195 -1.03 -25.80 -12.42
N VAL A 196 -0.90 -26.83 -13.22
CA VAL A 196 -1.41 -26.87 -14.59
C VAL A 196 -2.25 -28.11 -14.83
N GLN A 197 -3.17 -28.03 -15.80
CA GLN A 197 -3.92 -29.18 -16.28
C GLN A 197 -3.52 -29.46 -17.74
N LEU A 198 -3.10 -30.70 -17.97
CA LEU A 198 -2.73 -31.21 -19.28
C LEU A 198 -3.98 -31.48 -20.13
N SER A 199 -3.83 -31.66 -21.44
CA SER A 199 -4.92 -31.99 -22.37
C SER A 199 -5.65 -33.29 -22.04
N ASN A 200 -4.98 -34.25 -21.44
CA ASN A 200 -5.55 -35.51 -20.95
C ASN A 200 -6.23 -35.41 -19.57
N GLY A 201 -6.38 -34.18 -19.01
CA GLY A 201 -6.99 -33.92 -17.72
C GLY A 201 -6.06 -34.11 -16.50
N VAL A 202 -4.87 -34.67 -16.68
CA VAL A 202 -3.90 -34.86 -15.59
C VAL A 202 -3.45 -33.47 -15.08
N LYS A 203 -3.39 -33.33 -13.76
CA LYS A 203 -2.89 -32.12 -13.08
C LYS A 203 -1.49 -32.37 -12.54
N GLY A 204 -0.69 -31.30 -12.51
CA GLY A 204 0.65 -31.34 -11.95
C GLY A 204 1.28 -29.96 -11.88
N TRP A 205 2.52 -29.91 -11.46
CA TRP A 205 3.25 -28.70 -11.18
C TRP A 205 4.44 -28.54 -12.13
N VAL A 206 4.58 -27.37 -12.74
CA VAL A 206 5.74 -26.98 -13.54
C VAL A 206 6.40 -25.76 -12.88
N GLN A 207 7.72 -25.78 -12.82
CA GLN A 207 8.46 -24.65 -12.24
C GLN A 207 8.30 -23.41 -13.12
N ALA A 208 8.01 -22.26 -12.50
CA ALA A 208 7.72 -21.01 -13.20
C ALA A 208 8.89 -20.52 -14.08
N ALA A 209 10.12 -20.92 -13.78
CA ALA A 209 11.29 -20.63 -14.60
C ALA A 209 11.13 -21.13 -16.05
N TYR A 210 10.38 -22.20 -16.27
CA TYR A 210 10.17 -22.82 -17.57
C TYR A 210 8.86 -22.42 -18.25
N GLY A 211 8.01 -21.63 -17.61
CA GLY A 211 6.71 -21.25 -18.12
C GLY A 211 6.40 -19.77 -17.97
N GLU A 212 5.45 -19.27 -18.76
CA GLU A 212 4.93 -17.92 -18.69
C GLU A 212 3.41 -17.97 -18.59
N VAL A 213 2.84 -17.30 -17.58
CA VAL A 213 1.38 -17.19 -17.42
C VAL A 213 0.79 -16.13 -18.33
N LYS A 214 -0.35 -16.48 -18.98
CA LYS A 214 -1.11 -15.59 -19.87
C LYS A 214 -2.58 -15.55 -19.48
#